data_327c37f8a19b329f161aa8a3cb21ab75
#
_entry.id   327c37f8a19b329f161aa8a3cb21ab75
#
_cell.length_a   1.000
_cell.length_b   1.000
_cell.length_c   1.000
_cell.angle_alpha   90.00
_cell.angle_beta   90.00
_cell.angle_gamma   90.00
#
_symmetry.space_group_name_H-M   'P 1'
#
loop_
_entity.id
_entity.type
_entity.pdbx_description
1 polymer ?
#
loop_
_entity_poly.entity_id
_entity_poly.type
_entity_poly.pdbx_seq_one_letter_code
_entity_poly.pdbx_strand_id
1 'polypeptide(L)'
;RDQLLPALVQGLGDIAAGNLTITPERRKTVDFTAPFVTDVREVLVTGPDSPPVASIADLAGKEVFLRPSSSYREHVEAVNLRLRAEQRPAIAITGIDEHLEDEDLLEMVNAGLLPWAIVDEHKAGIWTKVLPNLKIRPEIAFSESGEIAWAIRKDSPQLKAELDAFIEKHRIGTTFENVLRKRYYR
;
A
#
# COMPACT_ATOMS: atom_id res chain seq x y z
N ARG A 1 -12.06 4.95 1.45
CA ARG A 1 -10.98 5.17 0.44
C ARG A 1 -11.43 4.87 -0.98
N ASP A 2 -12.33 3.94 -1.18
CA ASP A 2 -12.90 3.56 -2.48
C ASP A 2 -13.50 4.75 -3.25
N GLN A 3 -14.07 5.75 -2.56
CA GLN A 3 -14.68 6.92 -3.17
C GLN A 3 -13.67 8.02 -3.57
N LEU A 4 -12.41 7.93 -3.15
CA LEU A 4 -11.44 9.03 -3.34
C LEU A 4 -11.14 9.31 -4.82
N LEU A 5 -10.80 8.29 -5.59
CA LEU A 5 -10.53 8.45 -7.01
C LEU A 5 -11.80 8.71 -7.84
N PRO A 6 -12.94 8.04 -7.61
CA PRO A 6 -14.21 8.43 -8.22
C PRO A 6 -14.60 9.89 -7.97
N ALA A 7 -14.47 10.37 -6.73
CA ALA A 7 -14.74 11.77 -6.39
C ALA A 7 -13.83 12.77 -7.12
N LEU A 8 -12.54 12.44 -7.23
CA LEU A 8 -11.58 13.23 -8.01
C LEU A 8 -11.99 13.31 -9.49
N VAL A 9 -12.34 12.17 -10.11
CA VAL A 9 -12.77 12.11 -11.53
C VAL A 9 -14.06 12.91 -11.74
N GLN A 10 -14.98 12.89 -10.77
CA GLN A 10 -16.22 13.67 -10.80
C GLN A 10 -16.02 15.17 -10.56
N GLY A 11 -14.81 15.61 -10.23
CA GLY A 11 -14.52 17.03 -10.01
C GLY A 11 -14.91 17.54 -8.61
N LEU A 12 -15.14 16.66 -7.64
CA LEU A 12 -15.39 17.04 -6.25
C LEU A 12 -14.14 17.53 -5.52
N GLY A 13 -12.99 17.43 -6.16
CA GLY A 13 -11.69 17.95 -5.73
C GLY A 13 -10.74 17.96 -6.92
N ASP A 14 -9.61 18.63 -6.76
CA ASP A 14 -8.59 18.74 -7.81
C ASP A 14 -7.40 17.83 -7.57
N ILE A 15 -7.15 17.46 -6.31
CA ILE A 15 -6.03 16.65 -5.86
C ILE A 15 -6.52 15.60 -4.86
N ALA A 16 -6.13 14.34 -5.06
CA ALA A 16 -6.31 13.29 -4.07
C ALA A 16 -4.97 12.94 -3.41
N ALA A 17 -4.78 13.40 -2.16
CA ALA A 17 -3.56 13.23 -1.38
C ALA A 17 -3.72 12.13 -0.31
N GLY A 18 -3.98 10.90 -0.73
CA GLY A 18 -4.36 9.79 0.16
C GLY A 18 -3.32 8.68 0.31
N ASN A 19 -2.02 8.95 0.22
CA ASN A 19 -0.98 7.93 0.18
C ASN A 19 -1.26 6.87 -0.89
N LEU A 20 -1.49 7.35 -2.10
CA LEU A 20 -1.90 6.48 -3.21
C LEU A 20 -0.67 5.89 -3.90
N THR A 21 -0.55 4.58 -3.84
CA THR A 21 0.41 3.85 -4.67
C THR A 21 0.03 4.00 -6.15
N ILE A 22 1.00 4.36 -6.98
CA ILE A 22 0.84 4.42 -8.43
C ILE A 22 0.71 2.98 -8.93
N THR A 23 -0.41 2.68 -9.58
CA THR A 23 -0.61 1.38 -10.24
C THR A 23 -1.03 1.56 -11.70
N PRO A 24 -0.77 0.57 -12.57
CA PRO A 24 -1.25 0.59 -13.95
C PRO A 24 -2.77 0.77 -14.05
N GLU A 25 -3.52 0.16 -13.15
CA GLU A 25 -4.99 0.25 -13.14
C GLU A 25 -5.46 1.68 -12.82
N ARG A 26 -4.91 2.28 -11.77
CA ARG A 26 -5.23 3.67 -11.38
C ARG A 26 -4.86 4.67 -12.47
N ARG A 27 -3.74 4.45 -13.18
CA ARG A 27 -3.33 5.29 -14.33
C ARG A 27 -4.31 5.27 -15.50
N LYS A 28 -5.22 4.31 -15.58
CA LYS A 28 -6.28 4.32 -16.61
C LYS A 28 -7.28 5.44 -16.40
N THR A 29 -7.54 5.83 -15.15
CA THR A 29 -8.61 6.78 -14.79
C THR A 29 -8.10 8.14 -14.31
N VAL A 30 -6.93 8.18 -13.68
CA VAL A 30 -6.32 9.39 -13.14
C VAL A 30 -4.89 9.56 -13.62
N ASP A 31 -4.35 10.76 -13.45
CA ASP A 31 -2.92 11.03 -13.59
C ASP A 31 -2.29 11.17 -12.21
N PHE A 32 -0.97 11.13 -12.14
CA PHE A 32 -0.22 11.24 -10.89
C PHE A 32 0.84 12.32 -11.00
N THR A 33 1.12 12.98 -9.88
CA THR A 33 2.30 13.81 -9.72
C THR A 33 3.58 12.98 -9.78
N ALA A 34 4.74 13.62 -9.79
CA ALA A 34 5.99 12.98 -9.41
C ALA A 34 5.81 12.30 -8.03
N PRO A 35 6.40 11.10 -7.82
CA PRO A 35 6.29 10.44 -6.53
C PRO A 35 7.05 11.22 -5.45
N PHE A 36 6.44 11.32 -4.27
CA PHE A 36 7.10 11.89 -3.10
C PHE A 36 7.72 10.82 -2.18
N VAL A 37 7.33 9.54 -2.35
CA VAL A 37 7.99 8.38 -1.75
C VAL A 37 8.21 7.35 -2.85
N THR A 38 9.41 6.78 -2.91
CA THR A 38 9.81 5.69 -3.81
C THR A 38 10.24 4.47 -3.01
N ASP A 39 10.44 3.35 -3.69
CA ASP A 39 10.95 2.12 -3.12
C ASP A 39 10.08 1.58 -1.96
N VAL A 40 8.77 1.79 -2.07
CA VAL A 40 7.80 1.29 -1.10
C VAL A 40 7.59 -0.21 -1.34
N ARG A 41 7.89 -1.01 -0.32
CA ARG A 41 7.68 -2.45 -0.36
C ARG A 41 6.37 -2.78 0.34
N GLU A 42 5.58 -3.65 -0.26
CA GLU A 42 4.38 -4.22 0.33
C GLU A 42 4.70 -5.62 0.82
N VAL A 43 4.67 -5.86 2.12
CA VAL A 43 5.16 -7.08 2.76
C VAL A 43 4.09 -7.77 3.59
N LEU A 44 4.30 -9.06 3.84
CA LEU A 44 3.48 -9.81 4.77
C LEU A 44 3.87 -9.44 6.22
N VAL A 45 2.87 -9.25 7.07
CA VAL A 45 3.01 -9.14 8.52
C VAL A 45 2.24 -10.27 9.17
N THR A 46 2.91 -11.04 10.03
CA THR A 46 2.35 -12.20 10.73
C THR A 46 2.13 -11.90 12.20
N GLY A 47 1.19 -12.61 12.81
CA GLY A 47 0.83 -12.54 14.24
C GLY A 47 1.16 -13.83 14.98
N PRO A 48 0.68 -13.96 16.24
CA PRO A 48 0.98 -15.10 17.10
C PRO A 48 0.42 -16.43 16.57
N ASP A 49 -0.75 -16.40 15.94
CA ASP A 49 -1.46 -17.58 15.44
C ASP A 49 -1.27 -17.79 13.91
N SER A 50 -0.31 -17.11 13.31
CA SER A 50 -0.01 -17.27 11.89
C SER A 50 0.53 -18.66 11.59
N PRO A 51 -0.01 -19.36 10.59
CA PRO A 51 0.61 -20.56 10.07
C PRO A 51 2.04 -20.28 9.58
N PRO A 52 2.94 -21.26 9.64
CA PRO A 52 4.29 -21.09 9.11
C PRO A 52 4.28 -20.71 7.63
N VAL A 53 4.99 -19.65 7.28
CA VAL A 53 5.21 -19.18 5.90
C VAL A 53 6.66 -18.73 5.76
N ALA A 54 7.33 -19.16 4.70
CA ALA A 54 8.71 -18.79 4.39
C ALA A 54 8.83 -18.05 3.04
N SER A 55 7.79 -18.14 2.21
CA SER A 55 7.75 -17.53 0.88
C SER A 55 6.33 -17.20 0.44
N ILE A 56 6.19 -16.38 -0.58
CA ILE A 56 4.89 -16.13 -1.26
C ILE A 56 4.23 -17.44 -1.69
N ALA A 57 5.02 -18.40 -2.11
CA ALA A 57 4.54 -19.69 -2.58
C ALA A 57 3.79 -20.50 -1.50
N ASP A 58 4.09 -20.26 -0.23
CA ASP A 58 3.40 -20.91 0.90
C ASP A 58 2.01 -20.33 1.17
N LEU A 59 1.71 -19.19 0.56
CA LEU A 59 0.37 -18.59 0.58
C LEU A 59 -0.57 -19.18 -0.49
N ALA A 60 -0.07 -20.03 -1.39
CA ALA A 60 -0.89 -20.68 -2.40
C ALA A 60 -2.03 -21.49 -1.75
N GLY A 61 -3.28 -21.20 -2.15
CA GLY A 61 -4.47 -21.82 -1.58
C GLY A 61 -4.89 -21.29 -0.20
N LYS A 62 -4.17 -20.34 0.35
CA LYS A 62 -4.52 -19.66 1.61
C LYS A 62 -5.32 -18.39 1.34
N GLU A 63 -5.93 -17.84 2.39
CA GLU A 63 -6.77 -16.65 2.32
C GLU A 63 -6.02 -15.41 2.83
N VAL A 64 -6.24 -14.28 2.15
CA VAL A 64 -5.79 -12.95 2.58
C VAL A 64 -6.96 -11.98 2.60
N PHE A 65 -6.89 -11.00 3.50
CA PHE A 65 -7.97 -10.05 3.77
C PHE A 65 -7.54 -8.67 3.31
N LEU A 66 -8.22 -8.11 2.30
CA LEU A 66 -7.81 -6.86 1.64
C LEU A 66 -9.01 -5.97 1.33
N ARG A 67 -8.83 -4.65 1.46
CA ARG A 67 -9.79 -3.71 0.91
C ARG A 67 -9.85 -3.83 -0.62
N PRO A 68 -11.04 -3.88 -1.22
CA PRO A 68 -11.19 -3.97 -2.68
C PRO A 68 -10.47 -2.86 -3.46
N SER A 69 -10.39 -1.63 -2.90
CA SER A 69 -9.75 -0.47 -3.55
C SER A 69 -8.23 -0.37 -3.34
N SER A 70 -7.62 -1.28 -2.56
CA SER A 70 -6.19 -1.20 -2.23
C SER A 70 -5.28 -1.65 -3.38
N SER A 71 -4.06 -1.07 -3.46
CA SER A 71 -2.99 -1.56 -4.33
C SER A 71 -2.56 -2.99 -3.98
N TYR A 72 -2.66 -3.36 -2.71
CA TYR A 72 -2.33 -4.70 -2.24
C TYR A 72 -3.11 -5.78 -2.98
N ARG A 73 -4.41 -5.52 -3.25
CA ARG A 73 -5.24 -6.42 -4.05
C ARG A 73 -4.68 -6.61 -5.46
N GLU A 74 -4.34 -5.52 -6.14
CA GLU A 74 -3.77 -5.60 -7.50
C GLU A 74 -2.47 -6.42 -7.51
N HIS A 75 -1.62 -6.24 -6.51
CA HIS A 75 -0.36 -6.97 -6.40
C HIS A 75 -0.56 -8.46 -6.04
N VAL A 76 -1.52 -8.80 -5.18
CA VAL A 76 -1.89 -10.20 -4.92
C VAL A 76 -2.47 -10.86 -6.18
N GLU A 77 -3.27 -10.14 -6.96
CA GLU A 77 -3.79 -10.64 -8.24
C GLU A 77 -2.65 -10.91 -9.23
N ALA A 78 -1.62 -10.05 -9.27
CA ALA A 78 -0.42 -10.26 -10.08
C ALA A 78 0.38 -11.50 -9.60
N VAL A 79 0.48 -11.72 -8.29
CA VAL A 79 1.06 -12.96 -7.72
C VAL A 79 0.24 -14.17 -8.15
N ASN A 80 -1.08 -14.08 -8.10
CA ASN A 80 -1.99 -15.14 -8.50
C ASN A 80 -1.83 -15.55 -9.97
N LEU A 81 -1.53 -14.60 -10.86
CA LEU A 81 -1.22 -14.92 -12.27
C LEU A 81 0.04 -15.79 -12.36
N ARG A 82 1.08 -15.50 -11.57
CA ARG A 82 2.32 -16.32 -11.53
C ARG A 82 2.05 -17.70 -10.95
N LEU A 83 1.34 -17.79 -9.83
CA LEU A 83 0.99 -19.07 -9.20
C LEU A 83 0.20 -19.98 -10.16
N ARG A 84 -0.75 -19.43 -10.91
CA ARG A 84 -1.50 -20.19 -11.92
C ARG A 84 -0.60 -20.68 -13.06
N ALA A 85 0.34 -19.87 -13.54
CA ALA A 85 1.31 -20.27 -14.54
C ALA A 85 2.20 -21.43 -14.06
N GLU A 86 2.45 -21.49 -12.74
CA GLU A 86 3.18 -22.56 -12.06
C GLU A 86 2.27 -23.77 -11.67
N GLN A 87 1.01 -23.77 -12.11
CA GLN A 87 -0.01 -24.78 -11.77
C GLN A 87 -0.26 -24.91 -10.25
N ARG A 88 -0.08 -23.82 -9.51
CA ARG A 88 -0.35 -23.73 -8.07
C ARG A 88 -1.72 -23.10 -7.79
N PRO A 89 -2.34 -23.44 -6.65
CA PRO A 89 -3.58 -22.77 -6.23
C PRO A 89 -3.36 -21.26 -6.07
N ALA A 90 -4.35 -20.47 -6.47
CA ALA A 90 -4.33 -19.04 -6.22
C ALA A 90 -4.52 -18.73 -4.73
N ILE A 91 -3.98 -17.59 -4.28
CA ILE A 91 -4.29 -17.00 -2.98
C ILE A 91 -5.75 -16.52 -3.04
N ALA A 92 -6.59 -16.94 -2.11
CA ALA A 92 -7.96 -16.46 -1.99
C ALA A 92 -7.96 -15.04 -1.42
N ILE A 93 -8.68 -14.12 -2.07
CA ILE A 93 -8.79 -12.73 -1.63
C ILE A 93 -10.19 -12.51 -1.06
N THR A 94 -10.29 -12.28 0.24
CA THR A 94 -11.52 -11.89 0.90
C THR A 94 -11.54 -10.37 1.08
N GLY A 95 -12.59 -9.75 0.52
CA GLY A 95 -12.82 -8.32 0.65
C GLY A 95 -13.22 -7.95 2.08
N ILE A 96 -12.59 -6.92 2.63
CA ILE A 96 -12.96 -6.33 3.92
C ILE A 96 -13.58 -4.95 3.71
N ASP A 97 -14.17 -4.41 4.78
CA ASP A 97 -14.78 -3.08 4.76
C ASP A 97 -13.75 -2.00 4.38
N GLU A 98 -14.13 -1.10 3.49
CA GLU A 98 -13.27 0.00 3.02
C GLU A 98 -12.95 1.05 4.10
N HIS A 99 -13.67 1.05 5.22
CA HIS A 99 -13.39 1.92 6.37
C HIS A 99 -12.30 1.37 7.30
N LEU A 100 -11.96 0.07 7.18
CA LEU A 100 -10.83 -0.49 7.92
C LEU A 100 -9.51 -0.02 7.29
N GLU A 101 -8.65 0.57 8.09
CA GLU A 101 -7.33 1.01 7.68
C GLU A 101 -6.27 -0.09 7.92
N ASP A 102 -5.06 0.14 7.46
CA ASP A 102 -3.98 -0.84 7.60
C ASP A 102 -3.66 -1.13 9.08
N GLU A 103 -3.76 -0.11 9.93
CA GLU A 103 -3.59 -0.22 11.38
C GLU A 103 -4.63 -1.11 12.04
N ASP A 104 -5.90 -1.03 11.63
CA ASP A 104 -6.96 -1.89 12.16
C ASP A 104 -6.65 -3.36 11.87
N LEU A 105 -6.19 -3.64 10.65
CA LEU A 105 -5.76 -4.99 10.27
C LEU A 105 -4.56 -5.47 11.07
N LEU A 106 -3.58 -4.61 11.31
CA LEU A 106 -2.42 -4.94 12.13
C LEU A 106 -2.82 -5.22 13.59
N GLU A 107 -3.76 -4.47 14.15
CA GLU A 107 -4.32 -4.74 15.48
C GLU A 107 -5.03 -6.11 15.52
N MET A 108 -5.84 -6.43 14.50
CA MET A 108 -6.50 -7.74 14.40
C MET A 108 -5.48 -8.88 14.30
N VAL A 109 -4.40 -8.71 13.53
CA VAL A 109 -3.31 -9.69 13.44
C VAL A 109 -2.59 -9.82 14.78
N ASN A 110 -2.29 -8.71 15.47
CA ASN A 110 -1.65 -8.72 16.78
C ASN A 110 -2.51 -9.44 17.84
N ALA A 111 -3.83 -9.35 17.72
CA ALA A 111 -4.79 -10.01 18.59
C ALA A 111 -5.07 -11.48 18.23
N GLY A 112 -4.47 -12.00 17.14
CA GLY A 112 -4.73 -13.36 16.65
C GLY A 112 -6.08 -13.55 15.94
N LEU A 113 -6.79 -12.47 15.62
CA LEU A 113 -8.08 -12.52 14.90
C LEU A 113 -7.90 -12.78 13.40
N LEU A 114 -6.78 -12.32 12.84
CA LEU A 114 -6.35 -12.60 11.48
C LEU A 114 -4.96 -13.24 11.51
N PRO A 115 -4.67 -14.18 10.62
CA PRO A 115 -3.36 -14.83 10.59
C PRO A 115 -2.25 -13.87 10.11
N TRP A 116 -2.56 -12.95 9.22
CA TRP A 116 -1.62 -12.01 8.62
C TRP A 116 -2.33 -10.81 7.98
N ALA A 117 -1.54 -9.76 7.71
CA ALA A 117 -1.93 -8.63 6.87
C ALA A 117 -0.84 -8.38 5.81
N ILE A 118 -1.21 -7.70 4.72
CA ILE A 118 -0.30 -7.18 3.71
C ILE A 118 -0.35 -5.66 3.84
N VAL A 119 0.80 -5.04 4.13
CA VAL A 119 0.90 -3.59 4.33
C VAL A 119 2.26 -3.08 3.83
N ASP A 120 2.36 -1.77 3.66
CA ASP A 120 3.63 -1.12 3.38
C ASP A 120 4.63 -1.36 4.52
N GLU A 121 5.86 -1.79 4.19
CA GLU A 121 6.90 -2.15 5.17
C GLU A 121 7.19 -1.01 6.16
N HIS A 122 7.20 0.23 5.69
CA HIS A 122 7.44 1.39 6.55
C HIS A 122 6.33 1.61 7.59
N LYS A 123 5.06 1.32 7.25
CA LYS A 123 3.94 1.35 8.20
C LYS A 123 4.08 0.22 9.22
N ALA A 124 4.35 -1.01 8.75
CA ALA A 124 4.61 -2.14 9.64
C ALA A 124 5.74 -1.83 10.64
N GLY A 125 6.82 -1.18 10.18
CA GLY A 125 7.95 -0.78 11.03
C GLY A 125 7.58 0.22 12.13
N ILE A 126 6.54 1.02 11.96
CA ILE A 126 6.01 1.91 13.01
C ILE A 126 5.18 1.09 14.01
N TRP A 127 4.25 0.29 13.51
CA TRP A 127 3.28 -0.43 14.35
C TRP A 127 3.88 -1.58 15.15
N THR A 128 4.94 -2.25 14.67
CA THR A 128 5.65 -3.26 15.46
C THR A 128 6.32 -2.73 16.73
N LYS A 129 6.46 -1.42 16.87
CA LYS A 129 6.96 -0.79 18.12
C LYS A 129 5.90 -0.76 19.22
N VAL A 130 4.63 -0.81 18.87
CA VAL A 130 3.50 -0.74 19.80
C VAL A 130 2.66 -2.02 19.85
N LEU A 131 2.73 -2.86 18.81
CA LEU A 131 2.04 -4.14 18.69
C LEU A 131 3.07 -5.28 18.75
N PRO A 132 3.35 -5.83 19.93
CA PRO A 132 4.53 -6.68 20.19
C PRO A 132 4.45 -8.07 19.56
N ASN A 133 3.25 -8.54 19.19
CA ASN A 133 3.07 -9.88 18.63
C ASN A 133 3.26 -9.89 17.10
N LEU A 134 3.42 -8.73 16.47
CA LEU A 134 3.62 -8.62 15.03
C LEU A 134 5.06 -8.96 14.62
N LYS A 135 5.18 -9.66 13.49
CA LYS A 135 6.47 -9.94 12.84
C LYS A 135 6.40 -9.55 11.37
N ILE A 136 7.25 -8.61 10.97
CA ILE A 136 7.40 -8.25 9.56
C ILE A 136 8.14 -9.38 8.85
N ARG A 137 7.67 -9.74 7.65
CA ARG A 137 8.27 -10.77 6.80
C ARG A 137 8.78 -10.12 5.51
N PRO A 138 9.93 -9.43 5.56
CA PRO A 138 10.45 -8.69 4.40
C PRO A 138 10.81 -9.61 3.22
N GLU A 139 11.06 -10.89 3.49
CA GLU A 139 11.30 -11.91 2.46
C GLU A 139 10.02 -12.29 1.69
N ILE A 140 8.84 -11.87 2.16
CA ILE A 140 7.55 -12.14 1.52
C ILE A 140 6.96 -10.80 1.07
N ALA A 141 7.46 -10.30 -0.05
CA ALA A 141 7.04 -9.03 -0.62
C ALA A 141 6.12 -9.24 -1.84
N PHE A 142 5.01 -8.53 -1.87
CA PHE A 142 4.05 -8.49 -2.98
C PHE A 142 4.40 -7.40 -3.99
N SER A 143 5.06 -6.34 -3.54
CA SER A 143 5.65 -5.28 -4.34
C SER A 143 7.01 -4.89 -3.74
N GLU A 144 8.03 -4.69 -4.60
CA GLU A 144 9.40 -4.35 -4.16
C GLU A 144 9.75 -2.87 -4.35
N SER A 145 9.04 -2.17 -5.24
CA SER A 145 9.42 -0.83 -5.67
C SER A 145 8.21 0.06 -5.97
N GLY A 146 7.24 0.09 -5.05
CA GLY A 146 6.09 0.97 -5.18
C GLY A 146 6.47 2.45 -5.12
N GLU A 147 5.67 3.27 -5.75
CA GLU A 147 5.77 4.74 -5.71
C GLU A 147 4.49 5.32 -5.15
N ILE A 148 4.58 6.26 -4.21
CA ILE A 148 3.44 6.98 -3.66
C ILE A 148 3.42 8.40 -4.18
N ALA A 149 2.27 8.81 -4.73
CA ALA A 149 2.06 10.12 -5.30
C ALA A 149 0.66 10.66 -5.00
N TRP A 150 0.44 11.94 -5.31
CA TRP A 150 -0.90 12.50 -5.34
C TRP A 150 -1.54 12.24 -6.70
N ALA A 151 -2.83 11.90 -6.70
CA ALA A 151 -3.58 11.75 -7.93
C ALA A 151 -4.27 13.07 -8.30
N ILE A 152 -4.34 13.31 -9.59
CA ILE A 152 -5.04 14.45 -10.21
C ILE A 152 -5.90 13.94 -11.37
N ARG A 153 -6.86 14.76 -11.83
CA ARG A 153 -7.59 14.41 -13.05
C ARG A 153 -6.64 14.40 -14.26
N LYS A 154 -6.94 13.53 -15.19
CA LYS A 154 -6.33 13.60 -16.53
C LYS A 154 -6.58 14.98 -17.15
N ASP A 155 -5.75 15.35 -18.12
CA ASP A 155 -5.82 16.63 -18.82
C ASP A 155 -5.66 17.87 -17.92
N SER A 156 -4.88 17.75 -16.85
CA SER A 156 -4.52 18.83 -15.93
C SER A 156 -3.01 19.14 -15.96
N PRO A 157 -2.40 19.42 -17.13
CA PRO A 157 -0.95 19.53 -17.23
C PRO A 157 -0.34 20.70 -16.45
N GLN A 158 -1.07 21.81 -16.33
CA GLN A 158 -0.60 22.97 -15.56
C GLN A 158 -0.56 22.66 -14.07
N LEU A 159 -1.63 22.07 -13.51
CA LEU A 159 -1.68 21.64 -12.13
C LEU A 159 -0.59 20.60 -11.84
N LYS A 160 -0.40 19.63 -12.75
CA LYS A 160 0.67 18.65 -12.63
C LYS A 160 2.05 19.31 -12.53
N ALA A 161 2.36 20.26 -13.41
CA ALA A 161 3.65 20.93 -13.43
C ALA A 161 3.93 21.69 -12.12
N GLU A 162 2.93 22.40 -11.58
CA GLU A 162 3.06 23.11 -10.31
C GLU A 162 3.27 22.15 -9.12
N LEU A 163 2.50 21.05 -9.09
CA LEU A 163 2.65 20.05 -8.03
C LEU A 163 3.98 19.30 -8.12
N ASP A 164 4.43 18.95 -9.32
CA ASP A 164 5.72 18.29 -9.51
C ASP A 164 6.87 19.22 -9.06
N ALA A 165 6.80 20.51 -9.37
CA ALA A 165 7.77 21.51 -8.90
C ALA A 165 7.73 21.69 -7.37
N PHE A 166 6.54 21.60 -6.76
CA PHE A 166 6.40 21.64 -5.31
C PHE A 166 7.05 20.39 -4.67
N ILE A 167 6.73 19.19 -5.17
CA ILE A 167 7.26 17.93 -4.65
C ILE A 167 8.78 17.90 -4.76
N GLU A 168 9.36 18.32 -5.88
CA GLU A 168 10.83 18.37 -6.06
C GLU A 168 11.52 19.19 -4.99
N LYS A 169 10.92 20.29 -4.56
CA LYS A 169 11.46 21.15 -3.49
C LYS A 169 11.27 20.60 -2.08
N HIS A 170 10.33 19.68 -1.88
CA HIS A 170 9.88 19.24 -0.55
C HIS A 170 10.01 17.72 -0.31
N ARG A 171 10.46 16.97 -1.31
CA ARG A 171 10.62 15.51 -1.20
C ARG A 171 11.66 15.08 -0.17
N ILE A 172 11.70 13.79 0.11
CA ILE A 172 12.69 13.15 0.98
C ILE A 172 14.11 13.55 0.57
N GLY A 173 14.92 13.92 1.56
CA GLY A 173 16.30 14.39 1.36
C GLY A 173 16.44 15.92 1.27
N THR A 174 15.34 16.67 1.15
CA THR A 174 15.37 18.13 1.21
C THR A 174 15.46 18.64 2.66
N THR A 175 15.92 19.87 2.83
CA THR A 175 15.98 20.51 4.16
C THR A 175 14.61 20.55 4.82
N PHE A 176 13.55 20.83 4.05
CA PHE A 176 12.18 20.90 4.56
C PHE A 176 11.73 19.56 5.13
N GLU A 177 11.88 18.48 4.35
CA GLU A 177 11.50 17.14 4.78
C GLU A 177 12.30 16.66 5.99
N ASN A 178 13.61 16.89 5.98
CA ASN A 178 14.50 16.53 7.10
C ASN A 178 14.08 17.20 8.41
N VAL A 179 13.61 18.46 8.35
CA VAL A 179 13.08 19.17 9.53
C VAL A 179 11.78 18.53 10.01
N LEU A 180 10.84 18.22 9.10
CA LEU A 180 9.59 17.56 9.45
C LEU A 180 9.83 16.18 10.03
N ARG A 181 10.67 15.36 9.39
CA ARG A 181 11.00 14.01 9.86
C ARG A 181 11.63 14.05 11.25
N LYS A 182 12.56 14.97 11.48
CA LYS A 182 13.18 15.17 12.80
C LYS A 182 12.17 15.59 13.87
N ARG A 183 11.11 16.30 13.50
CA ARG A 183 10.10 16.81 14.42
C ARG A 183 9.03 15.78 14.77
N TYR A 184 8.60 14.96 13.81
CA TYR A 184 7.42 14.11 13.94
C TYR A 184 7.69 12.59 13.93
N TYR A 185 8.89 12.16 13.51
CA TYR A 185 9.22 10.73 13.35
C TYR A 185 10.44 10.31 14.20
N ARG A 186 10.66 10.97 15.32
CA ARG A 186 11.70 10.58 16.28
C ARG A 186 11.23 9.54 17.27
#